data_5087b2c9e3154cfe099041b749e915ab
#
_entry.id   5087b2c9e3154cfe099041b749e915ab
#
_cell.length_a   1.000
_cell.length_b   1.000
_cell.length_c   1.000
_cell.angle_alpha   90.00
_cell.angle_beta   90.00
_cell.angle_gamma   90.00
#
_symmetry.space_group_name_H-M   'P 1'
#
loop_
_entity.id
_entity.type
_entity.pdbx_description
1 polymer ?
#
loop_
_entity_poly.entity_id
_entity_poly.type
_entity_poly.pdbx_seq_one_letter_code
_entity_poly.pdbx_strand_id
1 'polypeptide(L)'
;MELRRNGSQPSVRGPADCFTGTVRIDPLFKAPAPARTSGACVTFEPCARSHWHTHPLGQTLIVTAGSGFVQSWGGPVRVIRPGDVVSCPPGEKHWHGAAPTSAMTHLAIQEELSSRVVDWLEPVTDEQYQAVAADESGQPDTGRSSKTCAQP
;
A
#
# COMPACT_ATOMS: atom_id res chain seq x y z
N MET A 1 22.63 -3.89 20.99
CA MET A 1 21.42 -3.06 20.68
C MET A 1 21.82 -2.10 19.57
N GLU A 2 21.02 -2.00 18.49
CA GLU A 2 21.21 -1.03 17.41
C GLU A 2 20.03 -0.07 17.39
N LEU A 3 20.29 1.23 17.30
CA LEU A 3 19.28 2.27 17.16
C LEU A 3 19.39 2.87 15.74
N ARG A 4 18.38 2.70 14.93
CA ARG A 4 18.23 3.38 13.63
C ARG A 4 17.27 4.55 13.81
N ARG A 5 17.76 5.75 13.60
CA ARG A 5 16.94 6.95 13.73
C ARG A 5 16.10 7.13 12.45
N ASN A 6 14.90 7.64 12.60
CA ASN A 6 14.06 8.04 11.49
C ASN A 6 14.82 9.03 10.58
N GLY A 7 14.71 8.85 9.26
CA GLY A 7 15.43 9.68 8.28
C GLY A 7 16.93 9.37 8.15
N SER A 8 17.46 8.34 8.80
CA SER A 8 18.87 7.95 8.66
C SER A 8 19.18 7.22 7.35
N GLN A 9 18.14 6.79 6.63
CA GLN A 9 18.26 6.21 5.29
C GLN A 9 17.52 7.10 4.29
N PRO A 10 18.02 7.22 3.04
CA PRO A 10 17.35 8.04 2.04
C PRO A 10 15.98 7.46 1.68
N SER A 11 15.00 8.35 1.49
CA SER A 11 13.71 7.98 0.89
C SER A 11 13.89 7.59 -0.57
N VAL A 12 13.10 6.64 -1.03
CA VAL A 12 13.09 6.16 -2.41
C VAL A 12 11.71 6.43 -3.02
N ARG A 13 11.67 6.90 -4.26
CA ARG A 13 10.43 6.97 -5.02
C ARG A 13 10.02 5.56 -5.45
N GLY A 14 8.75 5.21 -5.25
CA GLY A 14 8.18 3.95 -5.76
C GLY A 14 8.31 3.89 -7.29
N PRO A 15 8.88 2.81 -7.84
CA PRO A 15 9.06 2.67 -9.29
C PRO A 15 7.72 2.50 -10.00
N ALA A 16 7.61 3.05 -11.22
CA ALA A 16 6.37 3.01 -12.01
C ALA A 16 5.95 1.59 -12.43
N ASP A 17 6.88 0.66 -12.45
CA ASP A 17 6.60 -0.77 -12.72
C ASP A 17 5.92 -1.49 -11.54
N CYS A 18 5.81 -0.83 -10.40
CA CYS A 18 5.23 -1.39 -9.17
C CYS A 18 4.07 -0.56 -8.62
N PHE A 19 3.98 0.71 -9.02
CA PHE A 19 3.03 1.67 -8.45
C PHE A 19 2.45 2.58 -9.52
N THR A 20 1.17 2.90 -9.36
CA THR A 20 0.50 3.99 -10.07
C THR A 20 0.44 5.22 -9.17
N GLY A 21 0.76 6.40 -9.72
CA GLY A 21 0.81 7.65 -8.96
C GLY A 21 2.13 7.86 -8.21
N THR A 22 2.12 8.75 -7.23
CA THR A 22 3.32 9.10 -6.45
C THR A 22 3.34 8.34 -5.13
N VAL A 23 4.39 7.56 -4.94
CA VAL A 23 4.64 6.77 -3.73
C VAL A 23 6.04 7.04 -3.22
N ARG A 24 6.19 7.25 -1.90
CA ARG A 24 7.46 7.37 -1.21
C ARG A 24 7.66 6.15 -0.31
N ILE A 25 8.86 5.59 -0.35
CA ILE A 25 9.27 4.44 0.45
C ILE A 25 10.44 4.86 1.32
N ASP A 26 10.27 4.77 2.62
CA ASP A 26 11.30 5.04 3.62
C ASP A 26 11.70 3.68 4.25
N PRO A 27 12.88 3.10 3.90
CA PRO A 27 13.34 1.86 4.49
C PRO A 27 13.52 2.02 6.01
N LEU A 28 13.02 1.05 6.79
CA LEU A 28 13.13 1.06 8.26
C LEU A 28 14.19 0.09 8.75
N PHE A 29 14.07 -1.18 8.38
CA PHE A 29 14.98 -2.21 8.81
C PHE A 29 15.00 -3.41 7.86
N LYS A 30 16.12 -4.13 7.89
CA LYS A 30 16.23 -5.50 7.43
C LYS A 30 16.92 -6.29 8.56
N ALA A 31 16.24 -7.30 9.05
CA ALA A 31 16.77 -8.13 10.14
C ALA A 31 18.02 -8.92 9.66
N PRO A 32 19.04 -9.07 10.52
CA PRO A 32 20.22 -9.88 10.18
C PRO A 32 19.87 -11.38 10.17
N ALA A 33 20.57 -12.14 9.37
CA ALA A 33 20.45 -13.61 9.36
C ALA A 33 20.62 -14.20 10.79
N PRO A 34 19.86 -15.26 11.14
CA PRO A 34 18.95 -16.06 10.31
C PRO A 34 17.54 -15.47 10.13
N ALA A 35 17.22 -14.33 10.76
CA ALA A 35 15.94 -13.66 10.57
C ALA A 35 15.84 -13.09 9.14
N ARG A 36 14.60 -13.01 8.60
CA ARG A 36 14.36 -12.64 7.21
C ARG A 36 13.38 -11.47 7.08
N THR A 37 12.96 -10.92 8.20
CA THR A 37 11.97 -9.85 8.25
C THR A 37 12.59 -8.52 7.80
N SER A 38 11.83 -7.78 7.01
CA SER A 38 12.14 -6.40 6.63
C SER A 38 10.92 -5.52 6.77
N GLY A 39 11.14 -4.22 6.90
CA GLY A 39 10.07 -3.25 7.01
C GLY A 39 10.39 -1.93 6.36
N ALA A 40 9.35 -1.28 5.85
CA ALA A 40 9.40 0.07 5.30
C ALA A 40 8.17 0.87 5.72
N CYS A 41 8.33 2.19 5.82
CA CYS A 41 7.21 3.12 5.88
C CYS A 41 6.91 3.55 4.44
N VAL A 42 5.67 3.36 3.99
CA VAL A 42 5.25 3.66 2.63
C VAL A 42 4.14 4.68 2.66
N THR A 43 4.36 5.81 1.97
CA THR A 43 3.38 6.89 1.83
C THR A 43 2.89 6.94 0.38
N PHE A 44 1.59 6.83 0.21
CA PHE A 44 0.86 6.99 -1.03
C PHE A 44 0.23 8.37 -1.06
N GLU A 45 0.50 9.14 -2.10
CA GLU A 45 -0.24 10.38 -2.35
C GLU A 45 -1.69 10.05 -2.78
N PRO A 46 -2.64 11.01 -2.71
CA PRO A 46 -4.00 10.77 -3.16
C PRO A 46 -4.06 10.10 -4.54
N CYS A 47 -4.92 9.11 -4.70
CA CYS A 47 -5.06 8.24 -5.88
C CYS A 47 -3.90 7.28 -6.16
N ALA A 48 -2.78 7.37 -5.46
CA ALA A 48 -1.66 6.44 -5.67
C ALA A 48 -1.98 5.05 -5.10
N ARG A 49 -1.50 4.01 -5.78
CA ARG A 49 -1.75 2.62 -5.43
C ARG A 49 -0.63 1.69 -5.88
N SER A 50 -0.48 0.57 -5.21
CA SER A 50 0.38 -0.51 -5.69
C SER A 50 -0.25 -1.20 -6.92
N HIS A 51 0.56 -1.83 -7.74
CA HIS A 51 0.07 -2.87 -8.66
C HIS A 51 -0.43 -4.07 -7.85
N TRP A 52 -1.16 -4.98 -8.49
CA TRP A 52 -1.42 -6.29 -7.92
C TRP A 52 -0.10 -6.99 -7.63
N HIS A 53 0.01 -7.65 -6.49
CA HIS A 53 1.23 -8.35 -6.10
C HIS A 53 0.93 -9.46 -5.09
N THR A 54 1.93 -10.31 -4.86
CA THR A 54 1.91 -11.35 -3.83
C THR A 54 3.19 -11.32 -3.01
N HIS A 55 3.13 -11.87 -1.81
CA HIS A 55 4.30 -12.08 -0.97
C HIS A 55 4.45 -13.57 -0.65
N PRO A 56 5.65 -14.18 -0.84
CA PRO A 56 5.83 -15.62 -0.64
C PRO A 56 5.56 -16.07 0.79
N LEU A 57 5.77 -15.21 1.78
CA LEU A 57 5.51 -15.50 3.20
C LEU A 57 4.45 -14.56 3.81
N GLY A 58 3.67 -13.89 2.96
CA GLY A 58 2.66 -12.92 3.37
C GLY A 58 3.22 -11.55 3.71
N GLN A 59 2.30 -10.63 4.00
CA GLN A 59 2.62 -9.25 4.37
C GLN A 59 1.71 -8.78 5.50
N THR A 60 2.25 -7.97 6.40
CA THR A 60 1.48 -7.23 7.39
C THR A 60 1.60 -5.75 7.11
N LEU A 61 0.47 -5.06 7.02
CA LEU A 61 0.39 -3.60 6.93
C LEU A 61 -0.17 -3.05 8.23
N ILE A 62 0.43 -1.98 8.74
CA ILE A 62 -0.08 -1.23 9.89
C ILE A 62 -0.28 0.21 9.43
N VAL A 63 -1.53 0.64 9.32
CA VAL A 63 -1.84 2.00 8.86
C VAL A 63 -1.49 3.00 9.96
N THR A 64 -0.74 4.04 9.61
CA THR A 64 -0.27 5.04 10.57
C THR A 64 -0.84 6.43 10.33
N ALA A 65 -1.25 6.77 9.11
CA ALA A 65 -1.85 8.06 8.79
C ALA A 65 -2.75 7.99 7.54
N GLY A 66 -3.69 8.90 7.47
CA GLY A 66 -4.56 9.09 6.31
C GLY A 66 -5.65 8.04 6.16
N SER A 67 -6.08 7.81 4.92
CA SER A 67 -7.12 6.83 4.57
C SER A 67 -6.79 6.19 3.24
N GLY A 68 -7.07 4.91 3.11
CA GLY A 68 -6.80 4.17 1.89
C GLY A 68 -7.65 2.93 1.74
N PHE A 69 -7.30 2.14 0.76
CA PHE A 69 -8.00 0.92 0.37
C PHE A 69 -7.06 -0.27 0.35
N VAL A 70 -7.62 -1.44 0.59
CA VAL A 70 -6.99 -2.75 0.36
C VAL A 70 -8.00 -3.70 -0.27
N GLN A 71 -7.53 -4.57 -1.16
CA GLN A 71 -8.37 -5.58 -1.79
C GLN A 71 -7.56 -6.85 -2.07
N SER A 72 -8.10 -8.00 -1.71
CA SER A 72 -7.67 -9.30 -2.22
C SER A 72 -8.34 -9.57 -3.57
N TRP A 73 -7.66 -10.28 -4.47
CA TRP A 73 -8.19 -10.63 -5.79
C TRP A 73 -9.55 -11.32 -5.70
N GLY A 74 -10.55 -10.76 -6.39
CA GLY A 74 -11.93 -11.28 -6.38
C GLY A 74 -12.71 -11.01 -5.09
N GLY A 75 -12.09 -10.37 -4.09
CA GLY A 75 -12.75 -9.99 -2.84
C GLY A 75 -13.28 -8.55 -2.86
N PRO A 76 -14.02 -8.16 -1.82
CA PRO A 76 -14.47 -6.79 -1.66
C PRO A 76 -13.28 -5.87 -1.34
N VAL A 77 -13.39 -4.62 -1.76
CA VAL A 77 -12.50 -3.58 -1.27
C VAL A 77 -12.85 -3.23 0.16
N ARG A 78 -11.83 -2.91 0.94
CA ARG A 78 -11.99 -2.48 2.33
C ARG A 78 -11.27 -1.16 2.54
N VAL A 79 -11.93 -0.22 3.21
CA VAL A 79 -11.29 1.00 3.71
C VAL A 79 -10.39 0.66 4.87
N ILE A 80 -9.20 1.26 4.87
CA ILE A 80 -8.23 1.15 5.96
C ILE A 80 -7.87 2.53 6.50
N ARG A 81 -7.73 2.63 7.83
CA ARG A 81 -7.51 3.87 8.57
C ARG A 81 -6.42 3.67 9.63
N PRO A 82 -5.88 4.75 10.21
CA PRO A 82 -4.86 4.66 11.26
C PRO A 82 -5.28 3.75 12.42
N GLY A 83 -4.39 2.81 12.76
CA GLY A 83 -4.60 1.77 13.75
C GLY A 83 -5.04 0.42 13.18
N ASP A 84 -5.51 0.38 11.93
CA ASP A 84 -5.87 -0.88 11.29
C ASP A 84 -4.62 -1.71 10.98
N VAL A 85 -4.74 -3.01 11.17
CA VAL A 85 -3.73 -4.01 10.80
C VAL A 85 -4.33 -4.92 9.73
N VAL A 86 -3.68 -4.97 8.58
CA VAL A 86 -4.03 -5.85 7.46
C VAL A 86 -3.01 -6.99 7.40
N SER A 87 -3.48 -8.22 7.44
CA SER A 87 -2.66 -9.41 7.26
C SER A 87 -3.01 -10.06 5.94
N CYS A 88 -2.07 -10.04 5.00
CA CYS A 88 -2.17 -10.72 3.71
C CYS A 88 -1.46 -12.07 3.82
N PRO A 89 -2.18 -13.21 3.71
CA PRO A 89 -1.56 -14.54 3.77
C PRO A 89 -0.52 -14.78 2.66
N PRO A 90 0.36 -15.79 2.83
CA PRO A 90 1.31 -16.19 1.81
C PRO A 90 0.64 -16.46 0.45
N GLY A 91 1.15 -15.83 -0.60
CA GLY A 91 0.68 -16.00 -1.98
C GLY A 91 -0.65 -15.32 -2.30
N GLU A 92 -1.30 -14.65 -1.36
CA GLU A 92 -2.54 -13.91 -1.64
C GLU A 92 -2.25 -12.73 -2.57
N LYS A 93 -2.94 -12.71 -3.73
CA LYS A 93 -2.88 -11.60 -4.68
C LYS A 93 -3.73 -10.45 -4.15
N HIS A 94 -3.09 -9.29 -3.92
CA HIS A 94 -3.74 -8.12 -3.36
C HIS A 94 -3.13 -6.81 -3.88
N TRP A 95 -3.81 -5.72 -3.62
CA TRP A 95 -3.28 -4.36 -3.77
C TRP A 95 -3.73 -3.49 -2.61
N HIS A 96 -3.02 -2.38 -2.40
CA HIS A 96 -3.38 -1.32 -1.46
C HIS A 96 -2.93 0.05 -1.98
N GLY A 97 -3.57 1.11 -1.49
CA GLY A 97 -3.28 2.46 -1.93
C GLY A 97 -4.07 3.50 -1.16
N ALA A 98 -3.82 4.77 -1.46
CA ALA A 98 -4.50 5.91 -0.85
C ALA A 98 -5.91 6.09 -1.39
N ALA A 99 -6.77 6.76 -0.61
CA ALA A 99 -8.07 7.23 -1.06
C ALA A 99 -7.91 8.38 -2.08
N PRO A 100 -8.97 8.72 -2.87
CA PRO A 100 -8.88 9.77 -3.89
C PRO A 100 -8.56 11.16 -3.35
N THR A 101 -8.93 11.45 -2.12
CA THR A 101 -8.82 12.79 -1.51
C THR A 101 -7.88 12.85 -0.30
N SER A 102 -7.29 11.72 0.08
CA SER A 102 -6.40 11.63 1.26
C SER A 102 -5.18 10.78 0.93
N ALA A 103 -4.00 11.24 1.28
CA ALA A 103 -2.83 10.39 1.32
C ALA A 103 -3.01 9.28 2.37
N MET A 104 -2.27 8.19 2.23
CA MET A 104 -2.24 7.11 3.20
C MET A 104 -0.81 6.68 3.46
N THR A 105 -0.48 6.49 4.72
CA THR A 105 0.82 5.95 5.15
C THR A 105 0.62 4.70 5.99
N HIS A 106 1.41 3.68 5.70
CA HIS A 106 1.46 2.45 6.50
C HIS A 106 2.89 1.95 6.69
N LEU A 107 3.09 1.12 7.70
CA LEU A 107 4.25 0.25 7.82
C LEU A 107 3.96 -1.02 7.03
N ALA A 108 4.88 -1.41 6.14
CA ALA A 108 4.86 -2.69 5.44
C ALA A 108 5.91 -3.60 6.04
N ILE A 109 5.51 -4.78 6.50
CA ILE A 109 6.38 -5.77 7.13
C ILE A 109 6.21 -7.10 6.39
N GLN A 110 7.32 -7.68 5.94
CA GLN A 110 7.32 -8.95 5.20
C GLN A 110 8.62 -9.72 5.45
N GLU A 111 8.60 -11.00 5.10
CA GLU A 111 9.75 -11.88 5.17
C GLU A 111 10.26 -12.27 3.77
N GLU A 112 11.58 -12.46 3.69
CA GLU A 112 12.24 -12.96 2.48
C GLU A 112 12.21 -14.50 2.43
N LEU A 113 11.83 -15.06 1.27
CA LEU A 113 11.96 -16.47 0.96
C LEU A 113 12.79 -16.63 -0.32
N SER A 114 13.95 -17.29 -0.22
CA SER A 114 14.84 -17.52 -1.37
C SER A 114 15.17 -16.24 -2.16
N SER A 115 15.53 -15.18 -1.44
CA SER A 115 15.85 -13.84 -1.97
C SER A 115 14.68 -13.11 -2.62
N ARG A 116 13.43 -13.55 -2.39
CA ARG A 116 12.22 -12.89 -2.86
C ARG A 116 11.39 -12.40 -1.70
N VAL A 117 10.90 -11.18 -1.79
CA VAL A 117 10.00 -10.55 -0.80
C VAL A 117 8.63 -10.28 -1.40
N VAL A 118 8.56 -10.02 -2.72
CA VAL A 118 7.35 -9.64 -3.45
C VAL A 118 7.46 -10.13 -4.89
N ASP A 119 6.33 -10.55 -5.44
CA ASP A 119 6.17 -10.83 -6.87
C ASP A 119 5.14 -9.82 -7.43
N TRP A 120 5.62 -8.89 -8.25
CA TRP A 120 4.80 -7.85 -8.87
C TRP A 120 4.04 -8.39 -10.08
N LEU A 121 2.78 -7.97 -10.22
CA LEU A 121 1.86 -8.39 -11.27
C LEU A 121 1.35 -7.17 -12.04
N GLU A 122 0.19 -7.29 -12.69
CA GLU A 122 -0.40 -6.24 -13.48
C GLU A 122 -0.82 -5.00 -12.65
N PRO A 123 -0.87 -3.82 -13.27
CA PRO A 123 -1.43 -2.63 -12.63
C PRO A 123 -2.89 -2.81 -12.22
N VAL A 124 -3.30 -2.17 -11.12
CA VAL A 124 -4.72 -1.92 -10.82
C VAL A 124 -5.21 -0.85 -11.77
N THR A 125 -6.21 -1.16 -12.59
CA THR A 125 -6.72 -0.19 -13.58
C THR A 125 -7.46 0.96 -12.92
N ASP A 126 -7.64 2.07 -13.63
CA ASP A 126 -8.40 3.21 -13.11
C ASP A 126 -9.86 2.83 -12.87
N GLU A 127 -10.44 1.96 -13.71
CA GLU A 127 -11.81 1.46 -13.54
C GLU A 127 -11.94 0.62 -12.26
N GLN A 128 -10.98 -0.28 -12.00
CA GLN A 128 -10.95 -1.07 -10.76
C GLN A 128 -10.86 -0.17 -9.54
N TYR A 129 -9.96 0.82 -9.57
CA TYR A 129 -9.79 1.76 -8.47
C TYR A 129 -11.00 2.68 -8.27
N GLN A 130 -11.61 3.21 -9.36
CA GLN A 130 -12.77 4.10 -9.30
C GLN A 130 -14.04 3.40 -8.84
N ALA A 131 -14.24 2.12 -9.22
CA ALA A 131 -15.37 1.32 -8.74
C ALA A 131 -15.39 1.24 -7.21
N VAL A 132 -14.21 1.22 -6.58
CA VAL A 132 -14.05 1.27 -5.12
C VAL A 132 -14.48 2.60 -4.53
N ALA A 133 -14.02 3.69 -5.11
CA ALA A 133 -14.30 5.04 -4.62
C ALA A 133 -15.80 5.39 -4.71
N ALA A 134 -16.53 4.79 -5.66
CA ALA A 134 -17.96 4.98 -5.84
C ALA A 134 -18.81 4.18 -4.84
N ASP A 135 -18.39 2.97 -4.47
CA ASP A 135 -19.12 2.12 -3.52
C ASP A 135 -19.11 2.68 -2.08
N GLU A 136 -18.03 3.39 -1.72
CA GLU A 136 -17.90 4.09 -0.44
C GLU A 136 -18.71 5.40 -0.37
N SER A 137 -19.07 6.00 -1.51
CA SER A 137 -19.88 7.21 -1.58
C SER A 137 -21.38 6.95 -1.44
N GLY A 138 -21.81 5.75 -1.15
CA GLY A 138 -23.20 5.32 -0.95
C GLY A 138 -23.97 6.01 0.20
N GLN A 139 -23.39 7.06 0.78
CA GLN A 139 -24.08 8.03 1.61
C GLN A 139 -24.23 9.32 0.79
N PRO A 140 -25.44 9.88 0.61
CA PRO A 140 -25.64 11.08 -0.21
C PRO A 140 -24.93 12.28 0.42
N ASP A 141 -23.72 12.58 -0.07
CA ASP A 141 -23.07 13.84 0.23
C ASP A 141 -23.64 14.93 -0.68
N THR A 142 -24.49 15.78 -0.09
CA THR A 142 -24.94 17.01 -0.71
C THR A 142 -23.76 17.98 -0.79
N GLY A 143 -23.03 17.98 -1.92
CA GLY A 143 -22.24 19.14 -2.33
C GLY A 143 -20.71 19.04 -2.24
N ARG A 144 -20.06 18.01 -2.76
CA ARG A 144 -18.63 18.07 -3.09
C ARG A 144 -18.35 17.63 -4.52
N SER A 145 -17.71 18.53 -5.25
CA SER A 145 -17.18 18.27 -6.60
C SER A 145 -16.31 17.03 -6.64
N SER A 146 -16.66 16.06 -7.48
CA SER A 146 -15.89 14.85 -7.74
C SER A 146 -14.53 15.24 -8.36
N LYS A 147 -13.45 15.13 -7.59
CA LYS A 147 -12.10 15.15 -8.17
C LYS A 147 -11.83 13.80 -8.78
N THR A 148 -11.91 13.71 -10.09
CA THR A 148 -11.46 12.57 -10.87
C THR A 148 -9.95 12.48 -10.81
N CYS A 149 -9.39 11.28 -10.59
CA CYS A 149 -7.95 11.04 -10.69
C CYS A 149 -7.54 11.14 -12.16
N ALA A 150 -7.28 12.35 -12.64
CA ALA A 150 -6.66 12.56 -13.94
C ALA A 150 -5.14 12.55 -13.77
N GLN A 151 -4.46 11.73 -14.56
CA GLN A 151 -2.99 11.78 -14.65
C GLN A 151 -2.57 13.00 -15.47
N PRO A 152 -1.44 13.66 -15.14
CA PRO A 152 -0.77 14.61 -16.02
C PRO A 152 -0.13 13.90 -17.22
#